data_adfd78b3561a7963822e3a542bae14f5
#
_entry.id   adfd78b3561a7963822e3a542bae14f5
#
_cell.length_a   1.000
_cell.length_b   1.000
_cell.length_c   1.000
_cell.angle_alpha   90.00
_cell.angle_beta   90.00
_cell.angle_gamma   90.00
#
_symmetry.space_group_name_H-M   'P 1'
#
loop_
_entity.id
_entity.type
_entity.pdbx_description
1 polymer ?
#
loop_
_entity_poly.entity_id
_entity_poly.type
_entity_poly.pdbx_seq_one_letter_code
_entity_poly.pdbx_strand_id
1 'polypeptide(L)'
;MIMSIYKEEYKNVIAVTNRKLSSRPFLEQMKRVCKLHPRAVILREKDLSEEEYAELAVQILTLCKQYQVPCMLHTYLETARKLQHPYIHLPLFLLRENSENPGDFLAVGCSVHSVEEAKEAQKLGATYLTAGHIYTTDC
;
A
#
# COMPACT_ATOMS: atom_id res chain seq x y z
N MET A 1 6.78 -7.96 -27.27
CA MET A 1 5.69 -7.15 -27.83
C MET A 1 4.36 -7.37 -27.15
N ILE A 2 3.91 -8.61 -27.02
CA ILE A 2 2.68 -8.96 -26.28
C ILE A 2 2.79 -8.53 -24.81
N MET A 3 3.98 -8.65 -24.22
CA MET A 3 4.21 -8.28 -22.84
C MET A 3 4.05 -6.78 -22.56
N SER A 4 4.33 -5.89 -23.52
CA SER A 4 4.14 -4.47 -23.34
C SER A 4 2.67 -4.06 -23.33
N ILE A 5 1.80 -4.77 -24.02
CA ILE A 5 0.35 -4.56 -23.99
C ILE A 5 -0.19 -4.89 -22.59
N TYR A 6 0.23 -6.01 -21.98
CA TYR A 6 -0.19 -6.38 -20.64
C TYR A 6 0.29 -5.37 -19.59
N LYS A 7 1.51 -4.84 -19.73
CA LYS A 7 2.03 -3.81 -18.83
C LYS A 7 1.20 -2.53 -18.87
N GLU A 8 0.62 -2.20 -20.03
CA GLU A 8 -0.19 -1.00 -20.17
C GLU A 8 -1.59 -1.15 -19.59
N GLU A 9 -2.17 -2.36 -19.59
CA GLU A 9 -3.51 -2.59 -19.04
C GLU A 9 -3.61 -2.27 -17.56
N TYR A 10 -2.56 -2.53 -16.79
CA TYR A 10 -2.59 -2.42 -15.33
C TYR A 10 -1.79 -1.24 -14.79
N LYS A 11 -1.26 -0.38 -15.65
CA LYS A 11 -0.43 0.77 -15.23
C LYS A 11 -1.16 1.78 -14.34
N ASN A 12 -2.47 1.78 -14.36
CA ASN A 12 -3.30 2.67 -13.55
C ASN A 12 -4.03 1.94 -12.41
N VAL A 13 -3.68 0.67 -12.17
CA VAL A 13 -4.30 -0.15 -11.14
C VAL A 13 -3.37 -0.24 -9.94
N ILE A 14 -3.92 -0.01 -8.75
CA ILE A 14 -3.24 -0.27 -7.49
C ILE A 14 -3.86 -1.51 -6.87
N ALA A 15 -3.05 -2.51 -6.57
CA ALA A 15 -3.49 -3.74 -5.93
C ALA A 15 -3.37 -3.59 -4.40
N VAL A 16 -4.49 -3.69 -3.71
CA VAL A 16 -4.51 -3.70 -2.24
C VAL A 16 -4.65 -5.15 -1.78
N THR A 17 -3.74 -5.60 -0.94
CA THR A 17 -3.72 -7.00 -0.53
C THR A 17 -4.76 -7.34 0.53
N ASN A 18 -5.20 -8.58 0.50
CA ASN A 18 -5.94 -9.22 1.58
C ASN A 18 -5.70 -10.73 1.42
N ARG A 19 -4.75 -11.30 2.19
CA ARG A 19 -4.37 -12.70 2.00
C ARG A 19 -5.49 -13.67 2.35
N LYS A 20 -6.50 -13.26 3.14
CA LYS A 20 -7.67 -14.09 3.44
C LYS A 20 -8.53 -14.36 2.22
N LEU A 21 -8.45 -13.51 1.21
CA LEU A 21 -9.19 -13.68 -0.04
C LEU A 21 -8.42 -14.50 -1.08
N SER A 22 -7.17 -14.85 -0.80
CA SER A 22 -6.36 -15.62 -1.73
C SER A 22 -6.72 -17.11 -1.64
N SER A 23 -7.05 -17.71 -2.77
CA SER A 23 -7.32 -19.15 -2.88
C SER A 23 -6.05 -19.99 -3.02
N ARG A 24 -4.90 -19.35 -3.18
CA ARG A 24 -3.58 -19.99 -3.30
C ARG A 24 -2.63 -19.39 -2.29
N PRO A 25 -1.44 -20.00 -2.08
CA PRO A 25 -0.45 -19.43 -1.17
C PRO A 25 -0.18 -17.96 -1.51
N PHE A 26 -0.08 -17.11 -0.50
CA PHE A 26 -0.07 -15.66 -0.71
C PHE A 26 1.12 -15.19 -1.56
N LEU A 27 2.31 -15.73 -1.34
CA LEU A 27 3.47 -15.36 -2.16
C LEU A 27 3.28 -15.72 -3.63
N GLU A 28 2.67 -16.86 -3.91
CA GLU A 28 2.34 -17.25 -5.28
C GLU A 28 1.33 -16.29 -5.91
N GLN A 29 0.30 -15.91 -5.15
CA GLN A 29 -0.68 -14.92 -5.61
C GLN A 29 -0.01 -13.58 -5.90
N MET A 30 0.86 -13.11 -5.01
CA MET A 30 1.56 -11.85 -5.19
C MET A 30 2.51 -11.87 -6.38
N LYS A 31 3.15 -12.99 -6.64
CA LYS A 31 3.97 -13.16 -7.82
C LYS A 31 3.16 -12.98 -9.10
N ARG A 32 1.95 -13.56 -9.14
CA ARG A 32 1.04 -13.38 -10.28
C ARG A 32 0.63 -11.92 -10.45
N VAL A 33 0.32 -11.24 -9.36
CA VAL A 33 -0.03 -9.82 -9.37
C VAL A 33 1.14 -8.99 -9.91
N CYS A 34 2.34 -9.22 -9.41
CA CYS A 34 3.53 -8.47 -9.83
C CYS A 34 3.86 -8.66 -11.31
N LYS A 35 3.61 -9.84 -11.86
CA LYS A 35 3.80 -10.12 -13.29
C LYS A 35 2.92 -9.26 -14.19
N LEU A 36 1.79 -8.79 -13.68
CA LEU A 36 0.90 -7.90 -14.43
C LEU A 36 1.36 -6.44 -14.38
N HIS A 37 2.38 -6.12 -13.61
CA HIS A 37 2.96 -4.79 -13.45
C HIS A 37 1.91 -3.71 -13.12
N PRO A 38 1.18 -3.85 -12.01
CA PRO A 38 0.29 -2.78 -11.56
C PRO A 38 1.11 -1.54 -11.22
N ARG A 39 0.45 -0.40 -11.10
CA ARG A 39 1.11 0.84 -10.73
C ARG A 39 1.78 0.75 -9.36
N ALA A 40 1.15 0.05 -8.43
CA ALA A 40 1.68 -0.18 -7.09
C ALA A 40 0.92 -1.30 -6.41
N VAL A 41 1.51 -1.81 -5.34
CA VAL A 41 0.87 -2.73 -4.39
C VAL A 41 0.81 -2.01 -3.04
N ILE A 42 -0.31 -2.11 -2.35
CA ILE A 42 -0.43 -1.69 -0.94
C ILE A 42 -0.55 -2.98 -0.12
N LEU A 43 0.43 -3.24 0.74
CA LEU A 43 0.44 -4.41 1.61
C LEU A 43 -0.37 -4.13 2.87
N ARG A 44 -1.67 -4.48 2.82
CA ARG A 44 -2.64 -4.21 3.87
C ARG A 44 -3.12 -5.51 4.49
N GLU A 45 -2.49 -5.90 5.61
CA GLU A 45 -2.81 -7.13 6.33
C GLU A 45 -3.05 -6.81 7.80
N LYS A 46 -4.24 -6.31 8.11
CA LYS A 46 -4.59 -5.73 9.42
C LYS A 46 -4.65 -6.74 10.56
N ASP A 47 -4.81 -8.02 10.27
CA ASP A 47 -4.95 -9.05 11.28
C ASP A 47 -3.61 -9.60 11.79
N LEU A 48 -2.51 -9.18 11.18
CA LEU A 48 -1.18 -9.59 11.62
C LEU A 48 -0.69 -8.68 12.76
N SER A 49 0.10 -9.27 13.67
CA SER A 49 0.90 -8.47 14.59
C SER A 49 1.96 -7.69 13.82
N GLU A 50 2.55 -6.67 14.44
CA GLU A 50 3.62 -5.90 13.79
C GLU A 50 4.80 -6.79 13.42
N GLU A 51 5.17 -7.75 14.27
CA GLU A 51 6.27 -8.69 14.00
C GLU A 51 5.96 -9.58 12.80
N GLU A 52 4.77 -10.17 12.78
CA GLU A 52 4.31 -11.00 11.65
C GLU A 52 4.23 -10.19 10.36
N TYR A 53 3.74 -8.94 10.45
CA TYR A 53 3.69 -8.03 9.31
C TYR A 53 5.10 -7.71 8.80
N ALA A 54 6.04 -7.45 9.69
CA ALA A 54 7.42 -7.15 9.31
C ALA A 54 8.07 -8.31 8.56
N GLU A 55 7.85 -9.54 9.02
CA GLU A 55 8.36 -10.74 8.33
C GLU A 55 7.77 -10.87 6.92
N LEU A 56 6.45 -10.69 6.81
CA LEU A 56 5.78 -10.73 5.52
C LEU A 56 6.24 -9.60 4.61
N ALA A 57 6.40 -8.40 5.17
CA ALA A 57 6.84 -7.23 4.42
C ALA A 57 8.20 -7.46 3.74
N VAL A 58 9.16 -8.06 4.43
CA VAL A 58 10.46 -8.37 3.84
C VAL A 58 10.30 -9.23 2.58
N GLN A 59 9.45 -10.25 2.66
CA GLN A 59 9.21 -11.16 1.53
C GLN A 59 8.52 -10.45 0.37
N ILE A 60 7.48 -9.65 0.66
CA ILE A 60 6.72 -8.96 -0.38
C ILE A 60 7.54 -7.84 -1.02
N LEU A 61 8.29 -7.09 -0.22
CA LEU A 61 9.16 -6.03 -0.75
C LEU A 61 10.24 -6.60 -1.67
N THR A 62 10.82 -7.74 -1.30
CA THR A 62 11.80 -8.43 -2.14
C THR A 62 11.19 -8.84 -3.47
N LEU A 63 9.98 -9.41 -3.42
CA LEU A 63 9.26 -9.84 -4.60
C LEU A 63 8.90 -8.65 -5.51
N CYS A 64 8.32 -7.60 -4.93
CA CYS A 64 7.95 -6.40 -5.68
C CYS A 64 9.16 -5.74 -6.33
N LYS A 65 10.28 -5.66 -5.63
CA LYS A 65 11.53 -5.12 -6.17
C LYS A 65 12.01 -5.94 -7.38
N GLN A 66 11.91 -7.26 -7.29
CA GLN A 66 12.31 -8.15 -8.38
C GLN A 66 11.53 -7.87 -9.66
N TYR A 67 10.25 -7.53 -9.55
CA TYR A 67 9.38 -7.21 -10.67
C TYR A 67 9.27 -5.71 -10.96
N GLN A 68 10.01 -4.88 -10.21
CA GLN A 68 10.00 -3.41 -10.34
C GLN A 68 8.61 -2.82 -10.13
N VAL A 69 7.86 -3.35 -9.17
CA VAL A 69 6.54 -2.85 -8.77
C VAL A 69 6.70 -2.11 -7.45
N PRO A 70 6.32 -0.82 -7.36
CA PRO A 70 6.32 -0.11 -6.08
C PRO A 70 5.37 -0.77 -5.08
N CYS A 71 5.82 -0.89 -3.83
CA CYS A 71 4.99 -1.44 -2.76
C CYS A 71 4.94 -0.43 -1.61
N MET A 72 3.74 -0.07 -1.19
CA MET A 72 3.51 0.74 -0.01
C MET A 72 3.25 -0.18 1.18
N LEU A 73 3.99 0.01 2.27
CA LEU A 73 3.64 -0.62 3.53
C LEU A 73 2.45 0.12 4.13
N HIS A 74 1.65 -0.56 4.93
CA HIS A 74 0.40 0.00 5.48
C HIS A 74 0.45 -0.03 7.00
N THR A 75 0.10 1.07 7.64
CA THR A 75 -0.09 1.22 9.09
C THR A 75 1.20 1.21 9.91
N TYR A 76 2.08 0.26 9.72
CA TYR A 76 3.22 0.03 10.60
C TYR A 76 4.42 0.92 10.25
N LEU A 77 4.36 2.17 10.70
CA LEU A 77 5.41 3.19 10.46
C LEU A 77 6.78 2.75 10.94
N GLU A 78 6.86 2.18 12.14
CA GLU A 78 8.15 1.74 12.67
C GLU A 78 8.77 0.59 11.87
N THR A 79 7.94 -0.32 11.36
CA THR A 79 8.41 -1.35 10.45
C THR A 79 8.99 -0.74 9.17
N ALA A 80 8.27 0.23 8.59
CA ALA A 80 8.76 0.91 7.39
C ALA A 80 10.08 1.64 7.64
N ARG A 81 10.21 2.31 8.79
CA ARG A 81 11.45 2.99 9.17
C ARG A 81 12.62 2.01 9.36
N LYS A 82 12.39 0.93 10.09
CA LYS A 82 13.41 -0.11 10.33
C LYS A 82 13.90 -0.75 9.03
N LEU A 83 12.99 -0.95 8.08
CA LEU A 83 13.31 -1.50 6.77
C LEU A 83 13.86 -0.44 5.81
N GLN A 84 13.91 0.82 6.24
CA GLN A 84 14.30 1.96 5.40
C GLN A 84 13.49 2.01 4.10
N HIS A 85 12.20 1.68 4.20
CA HIS A 85 11.31 1.66 3.06
C HIS A 85 10.65 3.04 2.87
N PRO A 86 10.70 3.62 1.66
CA PRO A 86 10.32 5.01 1.46
C PRO A 86 8.82 5.24 1.24
N TYR A 87 7.99 4.21 1.21
CA TYR A 87 6.57 4.33 0.88
C TYR A 87 5.69 3.78 2.00
N ILE A 88 4.77 4.61 2.50
CA ILE A 88 3.83 4.23 3.56
C ILE A 88 2.41 4.69 3.20
N HIS A 89 1.42 3.89 3.54
CA HIS A 89 0.00 4.23 3.43
C HIS A 89 -0.65 4.16 4.81
N LEU A 90 -1.34 5.21 5.21
CA LEU A 90 -1.88 5.35 6.56
C LEU A 90 -3.39 5.60 6.55
N PRO A 91 -4.12 5.04 7.52
CA PRO A 91 -5.42 5.59 7.85
C PRO A 91 -5.25 7.01 8.41
N LEU A 92 -6.28 7.83 8.28
CA LEU A 92 -6.20 9.25 8.63
C LEU A 92 -5.80 9.49 10.09
N PHE A 93 -6.30 8.66 11.02
CA PHE A 93 -5.96 8.84 12.43
C PHE A 93 -4.45 8.69 12.70
N LEU A 94 -3.79 7.77 12.00
CA LEU A 94 -2.34 7.61 12.14
C LEU A 94 -1.58 8.75 11.48
N LEU A 95 -2.08 9.28 10.38
CA LEU A 95 -1.47 10.44 9.76
C LEU A 95 -1.55 11.66 10.70
N ARG A 96 -2.68 11.85 11.39
CA ARG A 96 -2.83 12.90 12.39
C ARG A 96 -1.80 12.80 13.51
N GLU A 97 -1.61 11.58 14.02
CA GLU A 97 -0.66 11.33 15.13
C GLU A 97 0.79 11.51 14.72
N ASN A 98 1.11 11.38 13.43
CA ASN A 98 2.49 11.38 12.93
C ASN A 98 2.78 12.54 11.97
N SER A 99 1.93 13.57 11.93
CA SER A 99 2.04 14.68 11.00
C SER A 99 3.30 15.52 11.16
N GLU A 100 3.94 15.47 12.32
CA GLU A 100 5.17 16.21 12.59
C GLU A 100 6.42 15.54 12.03
N ASN A 101 6.30 14.31 11.54
CA ASN A 101 7.45 13.53 11.11
C ASN A 101 7.25 12.80 9.77
N PRO A 102 6.73 13.48 8.73
CA PRO A 102 6.58 12.84 7.42
C PRO A 102 7.89 12.79 6.61
N GLY A 103 8.98 13.38 7.14
CA GLY A 103 10.22 13.60 6.38
C GLY A 103 10.99 12.36 5.98
N ASP A 104 10.64 11.19 6.56
CA ASP A 104 11.35 9.94 6.29
C ASP A 104 10.81 9.20 5.05
N PHE A 105 9.71 9.68 4.48
CA PHE A 105 9.01 8.97 3.41
C PHE A 105 8.93 9.81 2.14
N LEU A 106 9.19 9.18 1.01
CA LEU A 106 9.02 9.78 -0.32
C LEU A 106 7.55 9.80 -0.75
N ALA A 107 6.77 8.82 -0.31
CA ALA A 107 5.34 8.79 -0.57
C ALA A 107 4.59 8.42 0.69
N VAL A 108 3.62 9.25 1.05
CA VAL A 108 2.72 9.03 2.17
C VAL A 108 1.29 9.02 1.64
N GLY A 109 0.68 7.84 1.59
CA GLY A 109 -0.71 7.70 1.20
C GLY A 109 -1.64 7.82 2.39
N CYS A 110 -2.86 8.24 2.15
CA CYS A 110 -3.88 8.29 3.17
C CYS A 110 -5.23 7.85 2.64
N SER A 111 -5.91 7.01 3.43
CA SER A 111 -7.29 6.62 3.14
C SER A 111 -8.25 7.67 3.68
N VAL A 112 -9.13 8.16 2.82
CA VAL A 112 -10.12 9.19 3.17
C VAL A 112 -11.50 8.79 2.69
N HIS A 113 -12.54 9.34 3.32
CA HIS A 113 -13.94 9.00 3.05
C HIS A 113 -14.82 10.23 2.77
N SER A 114 -14.24 11.41 2.76
CA SER A 114 -14.95 12.67 2.50
C SER A 114 -14.00 13.70 1.90
N VAL A 115 -14.56 14.77 1.36
CA VAL A 115 -13.79 15.90 0.84
C VAL A 115 -13.03 16.59 1.98
N GLU A 116 -13.66 16.72 3.15
CA GLU A 116 -13.04 17.32 4.32
C GLU A 116 -11.82 16.55 4.78
N GLU A 117 -11.93 15.22 4.83
CA GLU A 117 -10.81 14.35 5.16
C GLU A 117 -9.69 14.44 4.12
N ALA A 118 -10.04 14.55 2.85
CA ALA A 118 -9.05 14.71 1.78
C ALA A 118 -8.24 15.99 1.95
N LYS A 119 -8.91 17.10 2.25
CA LYS A 119 -8.26 18.39 2.52
C LYS A 119 -7.36 18.33 3.74
N GLU A 120 -7.84 17.69 4.80
CA GLU A 120 -7.07 17.50 6.02
C GLU A 120 -5.81 16.67 5.75
N ALA A 121 -5.95 15.53 5.09
CA ALA A 121 -4.84 14.64 4.77
C ALA A 121 -3.77 15.35 3.93
N GLN A 122 -4.19 16.18 2.97
CA GLN A 122 -3.28 16.96 2.16
C GLN A 122 -2.48 17.94 3.03
N LYS A 123 -3.15 18.63 3.95
CA LYS A 123 -2.48 19.55 4.88
C LYS A 123 -1.50 18.84 5.81
N LEU A 124 -1.80 17.61 6.18
CA LEU A 124 -0.95 16.79 7.04
C LEU A 124 0.23 16.15 6.31
N GLY A 125 0.35 16.34 5.00
CA GLY A 125 1.51 15.92 4.22
C GLY A 125 1.30 14.67 3.37
N ALA A 126 0.06 14.21 3.19
CA ALA A 126 -0.21 13.11 2.27
C ALA A 126 0.20 13.49 0.85
N THR A 127 0.88 12.58 0.17
CA THR A 127 1.33 12.77 -1.20
C THR A 127 0.37 12.15 -2.22
N TYR A 128 -0.48 11.25 -1.78
CA TYR A 128 -1.58 10.71 -2.56
C TYR A 128 -2.70 10.24 -1.63
N LEU A 129 -3.88 10.08 -2.16
CA LEU A 129 -5.07 9.68 -1.38
C LEU A 129 -5.74 8.49 -2.04
N THR A 130 -6.36 7.64 -1.20
CA THR A 130 -7.36 6.68 -1.68
C THR A 130 -8.71 7.09 -1.10
N ALA A 131 -9.71 7.25 -1.98
CA ALA A 131 -11.07 7.60 -1.58
C ALA A 131 -11.94 6.36 -1.72
N GLY A 132 -12.37 5.82 -0.58
CA GLY A 132 -13.18 4.61 -0.56
C GLY A 132 -14.21 4.67 0.52
N HIS A 133 -15.30 3.93 0.30
CA HIS A 133 -16.59 4.02 0.94
C HIS A 133 -17.16 5.43 0.84
N ILE A 134 -17.37 5.89 -0.40
CA ILE A 134 -18.12 7.12 -0.68
C ILE A 134 -19.61 6.87 -0.48
N TYR A 135 -20.05 5.65 -0.81
CA TYR A 135 -21.41 5.18 -0.56
C TYR A 135 -21.39 4.09 0.50
N THR A 136 -22.52 3.88 1.18
CA THR A 136 -22.67 2.80 2.17
C THR A 136 -22.39 1.45 1.52
N THR A 137 -21.53 0.65 2.13
CA THR A 137 -21.18 -0.70 1.67
C THR A 137 -21.21 -1.67 2.84
N ASP A 138 -21.30 -2.97 2.53
CA ASP A 138 -21.24 -4.05 3.53
C ASP A 138 -19.80 -4.46 3.89
N CYS A 139 -18.84 -3.75 3.37
CA CYS A 139 -17.41 -4.06 3.61
C CYS A 139 -16.88 -3.42 4.89
#